data_5c287438d318e227450a22e0a9ce668e
#
_entry.id   5c287438d318e227450a22e0a9ce668e
#
_cell.length_a   1.000
_cell.length_b   1.000
_cell.length_c   1.000
_cell.angle_alpha   90.00
_cell.angle_beta   90.00
_cell.angle_gamma   90.00
#
_symmetry.space_group_name_H-M   'P 1'
#
loop_
_entity.id
_entity.type
_entity.pdbx_description
1 polymer ?
#
loop_
_entity_poly.entity_id
_entity_poly.type
_entity_poly.pdbx_seq_one_letter_code
_entity_poly.pdbx_strand_id
1 'polypeptide(L)'
;KAATSVDPTIFIYGEGWAASAPQMAEDSLAMRANTYKMPGVAAFSDEMRDALRGPFNDNHQGAFLAGLPGGEESIKFGIVGAIRHPQVNNDSVNYSKAPWAEQPTQMISYVSCHDDMCLVDRLKASIPGITPVELAKLDKLAQTAVFTSQGVPFIYAGEEVMRDKKGVHNSFESPDSINAIDWNRKTTHEDVFAYYKRLISIRKAHPAFRM
;
A
#
# COMPACT_ATOMS: atom_id res chain seq x y z
N LYS A 1 -5.28 10.14 22.59
CA LYS A 1 -4.94 10.37 24.03
C LYS A 1 -5.40 9.19 24.90
N ALA A 2 -6.66 8.72 24.81
CA ALA A 2 -7.14 7.63 25.67
C ALA A 2 -6.36 6.33 25.44
N ALA A 3 -6.15 5.90 24.20
CA ALA A 3 -5.41 4.68 23.87
C ALA A 3 -3.95 4.75 24.36
N THR A 4 -3.26 5.86 24.08
CA THR A 4 -1.86 6.07 24.47
C THR A 4 -1.65 6.28 25.97
N SER A 5 -2.71 6.59 26.74
CA SER A 5 -2.64 6.61 28.20
C SER A 5 -2.70 5.20 28.82
N VAL A 6 -3.23 4.22 28.07
CA VAL A 6 -3.26 2.81 28.48
C VAL A 6 -1.95 2.10 28.07
N ASP A 7 -1.54 2.32 26.82
CA ASP A 7 -0.30 1.78 26.28
C ASP A 7 0.34 2.83 25.34
N PRO A 8 1.48 3.41 25.68
CA PRO A 8 2.14 4.42 24.86
C PRO A 8 2.71 3.84 23.57
N THR A 9 2.79 2.52 23.41
CA THR A 9 3.29 1.84 22.22
C THR A 9 2.18 1.54 21.20
N ILE A 10 0.91 1.84 21.50
CA ILE A 10 -0.20 1.63 20.58
C ILE A 10 0.03 2.40 19.28
N PHE A 11 0.02 1.67 18.17
CA PHE A 11 0.05 2.23 16.84
C PHE A 11 -1.37 2.53 16.36
N ILE A 12 -1.63 3.79 16.01
CA ILE A 12 -2.93 4.26 15.55
C ILE A 12 -2.81 4.65 14.08
N TYR A 13 -3.72 4.17 13.26
CA TYR A 13 -3.75 4.53 11.84
C TYR A 13 -5.18 4.55 11.30
N GLY A 14 -5.36 5.18 10.15
CA GLY A 14 -6.63 5.27 9.45
C GLY A 14 -6.44 5.58 7.97
N GLU A 15 -7.53 5.68 7.25
CA GLU A 15 -7.50 5.88 5.80
C GLU A 15 -7.05 7.31 5.42
N GLY A 16 -7.43 8.31 6.21
CA GLY A 16 -7.01 9.69 5.99
C GLY A 16 -7.76 10.40 4.86
N TRP A 17 -8.94 9.92 4.49
CA TRP A 17 -9.89 10.59 3.58
C TRP A 17 -11.31 10.53 4.13
N ALA A 18 -12.21 11.38 3.60
CA ALA A 18 -13.60 11.45 4.01
C ALA A 18 -14.47 10.53 3.14
N ALA A 19 -15.34 9.75 3.78
CA ALA A 19 -16.33 8.90 3.08
C ALA A 19 -17.52 9.72 2.55
N SER A 20 -17.72 10.95 3.04
CA SER A 20 -18.80 11.85 2.63
C SER A 20 -18.35 13.32 2.82
N ALA A 21 -19.15 14.26 2.33
CA ALA A 21 -18.88 15.69 2.55
C ALA A 21 -18.83 16.01 4.05
N PRO A 22 -17.69 16.45 4.58
CA PRO A 22 -17.55 16.72 6.00
C PRO A 22 -18.27 18.01 6.37
N GLN A 23 -18.82 18.06 7.60
CA GLN A 23 -19.42 19.27 8.16
C GLN A 23 -18.40 20.16 8.89
N MET A 24 -17.20 19.65 9.12
CA MET A 24 -16.10 20.38 9.78
C MET A 24 -15.18 21.02 8.74
N ALA A 25 -14.44 22.05 9.15
CA ALA A 25 -13.42 22.63 8.32
C ALA A 25 -12.33 21.60 7.98
N GLU A 26 -11.82 21.62 6.74
CA GLU A 26 -10.86 20.63 6.25
C GLU A 26 -9.59 20.53 7.11
N ASP A 27 -9.11 21.64 7.62
CA ASP A 27 -7.92 21.71 8.49
C ASP A 27 -8.11 21.10 9.89
N SER A 28 -9.38 20.86 10.27
CA SER A 28 -9.78 20.21 11.53
C SER A 28 -10.07 18.71 11.39
N LEU A 29 -10.05 18.19 10.15
CA LEU A 29 -10.31 16.79 9.87
C LEU A 29 -9.04 15.94 9.99
N ALA A 30 -9.21 14.68 10.41
CA ALA A 30 -8.14 13.69 10.40
C ALA A 30 -7.84 13.18 8.97
N MET A 31 -7.68 14.12 8.04
CA MET A 31 -7.32 13.84 6.65
C MET A 31 -5.83 13.59 6.51
N ARG A 32 -5.43 12.86 5.47
CA ARG A 32 -4.03 12.59 5.15
C ARG A 32 -3.19 13.89 5.13
N ALA A 33 -3.68 14.93 4.48
CA ALA A 33 -3.01 16.24 4.44
C ALA A 33 -2.75 16.88 5.81
N ASN A 34 -3.45 16.45 6.86
CA ASN A 34 -3.33 16.93 8.23
C ASN A 34 -2.55 15.96 9.15
N THR A 35 -2.03 14.85 8.61
CA THR A 35 -1.36 13.81 9.41
C THR A 35 -0.16 14.38 10.17
N TYR A 36 0.54 15.36 9.62
CA TYR A 36 1.64 16.06 10.30
C TYR A 36 1.21 16.73 11.62
N LYS A 37 -0.07 17.07 11.80
CA LYS A 37 -0.64 17.63 13.04
C LYS A 37 -0.93 16.56 14.10
N MET A 38 -0.84 15.29 13.75
CA MET A 38 -1.26 14.15 14.57
C MET A 38 -0.08 13.22 14.87
N PRO A 39 0.88 13.62 15.73
CA PRO A 39 2.01 12.76 16.06
C PRO A 39 1.53 11.41 16.61
N GLY A 40 2.11 10.31 16.12
CA GLY A 40 1.72 8.95 16.50
C GLY A 40 0.47 8.40 15.80
N VAL A 41 -0.06 9.12 14.80
CA VAL A 41 -1.14 8.62 13.93
C VAL A 41 -0.60 8.51 12.51
N ALA A 42 -0.90 7.40 11.83
CA ALA A 42 -0.52 7.15 10.45
C ALA A 42 -1.74 7.10 9.52
N ALA A 43 -1.50 7.35 8.22
CA ALA A 43 -2.50 7.25 7.17
C ALA A 43 -2.00 6.40 6.00
N PHE A 44 -2.91 5.79 5.26
CA PHE A 44 -2.60 5.05 4.04
C PHE A 44 -2.14 6.00 2.92
N SER A 45 -1.09 5.59 2.17
CA SER A 45 -0.57 6.33 1.03
C SER A 45 -1.06 5.69 -0.28
N ASP A 46 -2.03 6.31 -0.91
CA ASP A 46 -2.49 5.92 -2.25
C ASP A 46 -1.53 6.40 -3.35
N GLU A 47 -0.63 7.36 -3.08
CA GLU A 47 0.37 7.84 -4.04
C GLU A 47 1.22 6.69 -4.58
N MET A 48 1.88 5.94 -3.68
CA MET A 48 2.74 4.82 -4.09
C MET A 48 1.92 3.63 -4.56
N ARG A 49 0.79 3.32 -3.92
CA ARG A 49 -0.10 2.23 -4.33
C ARG A 49 -0.49 2.36 -5.80
N ASP A 50 -1.01 3.53 -6.18
CA ASP A 50 -1.53 3.76 -7.52
C ASP A 50 -0.41 3.96 -8.55
N ALA A 51 0.71 4.55 -8.15
CA ALA A 51 1.90 4.62 -9.00
C ALA A 51 2.51 3.24 -9.31
N LEU A 52 2.35 2.27 -8.41
CA LEU A 52 2.77 0.89 -8.66
C LEU A 52 1.76 0.13 -9.53
N ARG A 53 0.49 0.06 -9.12
CA ARG A 53 -0.50 -0.86 -9.71
C ARG A 53 -1.50 -0.23 -10.67
N GLY A 54 -1.62 1.09 -10.69
CA GLY A 54 -2.63 1.84 -11.45
C GLY A 54 -3.69 2.48 -10.55
N PRO A 55 -4.44 3.47 -11.07
CA PRO A 55 -5.35 4.32 -10.30
C PRO A 55 -6.54 3.52 -9.75
N PHE A 56 -7.05 3.94 -8.58
CA PHE A 56 -8.17 3.29 -7.89
C PHE A 56 -9.45 3.23 -8.73
N ASN A 57 -9.72 4.25 -9.51
CA ASN A 57 -10.98 4.40 -10.26
C ASN A 57 -11.01 3.72 -11.64
N ASP A 58 -9.90 3.09 -12.07
CA ASP A 58 -9.84 2.36 -13.34
C ASP A 58 -9.00 1.08 -13.18
N ASN A 59 -9.68 -0.04 -13.06
CA ASN A 59 -9.04 -1.35 -12.83
C ASN A 59 -8.26 -1.89 -14.04
N HIS A 60 -8.49 -1.36 -15.23
CA HIS A 60 -7.82 -1.78 -16.46
C HIS A 60 -6.59 -0.91 -16.78
N GLN A 61 -6.47 0.24 -16.14
CA GLN A 61 -5.29 1.09 -16.31
C GLN A 61 -4.15 0.57 -15.43
N GLY A 62 -3.04 0.15 -16.06
CA GLY A 62 -1.80 -0.19 -15.35
C GLY A 62 -0.99 1.06 -14.98
N ALA A 63 0.15 0.82 -14.30
CA ALA A 63 1.16 1.82 -14.00
C ALA A 63 2.57 1.18 -14.05
N PHE A 64 3.45 1.48 -13.10
CA PHE A 64 4.83 0.99 -13.11
C PHE A 64 4.94 -0.54 -13.26
N LEU A 65 4.13 -1.32 -12.56
CA LEU A 65 4.14 -2.79 -12.65
C LEU A 65 3.72 -3.29 -14.04
N ALA A 66 2.96 -2.51 -14.79
CA ALA A 66 2.62 -2.79 -16.18
C ALA A 66 3.65 -2.24 -17.20
N GLY A 67 4.81 -1.75 -16.71
CA GLY A 67 5.84 -1.17 -17.56
C GLY A 67 5.56 0.24 -18.06
N LEU A 68 4.59 0.95 -17.47
CA LEU A 68 4.23 2.31 -17.87
C LEU A 68 5.04 3.35 -17.09
N PRO A 69 5.53 4.42 -17.74
CA PRO A 69 6.26 5.52 -17.10
C PRO A 69 5.29 6.48 -16.39
N GLY A 70 5.86 7.42 -15.61
CA GLY A 70 5.14 8.58 -15.04
C GLY A 70 4.77 8.44 -13.56
N GLY A 71 5.07 7.30 -12.93
CA GLY A 71 4.83 7.07 -11.50
C GLY A 71 6.04 7.28 -10.60
N GLU A 72 7.20 7.62 -11.15
CA GLU A 72 8.49 7.58 -10.48
C GLU A 72 8.54 8.49 -9.24
N GLU A 73 8.02 9.72 -9.34
CA GLU A 73 8.03 10.66 -8.21
C GLU A 73 7.08 10.23 -7.09
N SER A 74 5.94 9.62 -7.44
CA SER A 74 5.00 9.06 -6.45
C SER A 74 5.59 7.82 -5.75
N ILE A 75 6.37 7.00 -6.46
CA ILE A 75 7.09 5.87 -5.87
C ILE A 75 8.19 6.39 -4.94
N LYS A 76 9.00 7.37 -5.37
CA LYS A 76 10.02 8.01 -4.51
C LYS A 76 9.40 8.61 -3.25
N PHE A 77 8.26 9.31 -3.40
CA PHE A 77 7.50 9.88 -2.29
C PHE A 77 7.10 8.80 -1.27
N GLY A 78 6.62 7.66 -1.75
CA GLY A 78 6.31 6.52 -0.89
C GLY A 78 7.55 5.88 -0.26
N ILE A 79 8.66 5.76 -1.00
CA ILE A 79 9.91 5.20 -0.49
C ILE A 79 10.42 5.99 0.72
N VAL A 80 10.34 7.32 0.69
CA VAL A 80 10.80 8.17 1.80
C VAL A 80 9.76 8.32 2.92
N GLY A 81 8.58 7.70 2.80
CA GLY A 81 7.56 7.73 3.85
C GLY A 81 6.78 9.04 3.90
N ALA A 82 6.51 9.64 2.75
CA ALA A 82 5.73 10.88 2.58
C ALA A 82 6.30 12.12 3.32
N ILE A 83 7.56 12.06 3.74
CA ILE A 83 8.27 13.19 4.36
C ILE A 83 8.91 14.09 3.30
N ARG A 84 9.34 15.29 3.72
CA ARG A 84 10.12 16.18 2.85
C ARG A 84 11.48 15.54 2.51
N HIS A 85 11.76 15.43 1.23
CA HIS A 85 13.04 14.91 0.76
C HIS A 85 13.52 15.64 -0.51
N PRO A 86 14.83 16.01 -0.62
CA PRO A 86 15.33 16.82 -1.74
C PRO A 86 15.28 16.13 -3.10
N GLN A 87 15.20 14.80 -3.12
CA GLN A 87 15.12 14.00 -4.35
C GLN A 87 13.68 13.73 -4.82
N VAL A 88 12.67 14.28 -4.15
CA VAL A 88 11.26 14.14 -4.53
C VAL A 88 10.74 15.47 -5.07
N ASN A 89 10.32 15.45 -6.33
CA ASN A 89 9.59 16.57 -6.94
C ASN A 89 8.10 16.42 -6.63
N ASN A 90 7.62 17.13 -5.60
CA ASN A 90 6.23 17.03 -5.16
C ASN A 90 5.23 17.47 -6.22
N ASP A 91 5.58 18.38 -7.13
CA ASP A 91 4.69 18.83 -8.21
C ASP A 91 4.32 17.68 -9.17
N SER A 92 5.18 16.67 -9.25
CA SER A 92 5.00 15.50 -10.11
C SER A 92 4.44 14.27 -9.37
N VAL A 93 4.19 14.37 -8.06
CA VAL A 93 3.46 13.33 -7.30
C VAL A 93 1.99 13.32 -7.71
N ASN A 94 1.36 12.16 -7.85
CA ASN A 94 0.01 12.05 -8.41
C ASN A 94 -1.07 12.79 -7.62
N TYR A 95 -1.16 12.63 -6.30
CA TYR A 95 -2.24 13.20 -5.48
C TYR A 95 -1.76 14.36 -4.59
N SER A 96 -0.78 14.10 -3.73
CA SER A 96 -0.29 15.09 -2.77
C SER A 96 0.82 15.95 -3.36
N LYS A 97 0.60 17.27 -3.44
CA LYS A 97 1.60 18.22 -3.96
C LYS A 97 2.55 18.74 -2.88
N ALA A 98 2.48 18.17 -1.69
CA ALA A 98 3.36 18.49 -0.56
C ALA A 98 3.54 17.25 0.33
N PRO A 99 4.64 17.15 1.07
CA PRO A 99 4.80 16.15 2.12
C PRO A 99 3.69 16.30 3.15
N TRP A 100 3.13 15.17 3.63
CA TRP A 100 2.07 15.19 4.62
C TRP A 100 2.44 14.47 5.93
N ALA A 101 3.61 13.87 5.98
CA ALA A 101 4.17 13.24 7.17
C ALA A 101 5.38 14.02 7.69
N GLU A 102 5.48 14.14 9.02
CA GLU A 102 6.68 14.64 9.72
C GLU A 102 7.71 13.50 9.91
N GLN A 103 7.21 12.28 10.06
CA GLN A 103 8.03 11.08 10.25
C GLN A 103 7.52 9.96 9.35
N PRO A 104 8.39 9.11 8.80
CA PRO A 104 7.99 8.00 7.94
C PRO A 104 6.99 7.03 8.57
N THR A 105 7.01 6.91 9.90
CA THR A 105 6.06 6.08 10.66
C THR A 105 4.61 6.57 10.60
N GLN A 106 4.37 7.76 10.09
CA GLN A 106 3.02 8.29 9.83
C GLN A 106 2.45 7.84 8.47
N MET A 107 3.22 7.14 7.67
CA MET A 107 2.75 6.61 6.38
C MET A 107 2.61 5.08 6.40
N ILE A 108 1.45 4.58 5.97
CA ILE A 108 1.24 3.16 5.66
C ILE A 108 1.60 2.92 4.20
N SER A 109 2.61 2.07 4.00
CA SER A 109 3.07 1.62 2.68
C SER A 109 2.38 0.32 2.31
N TYR A 110 1.65 0.26 1.19
CA TYR A 110 0.87 -0.90 0.78
C TYR A 110 0.60 -0.90 -0.74
N VAL A 111 0.12 -2.00 -1.26
CA VAL A 111 -0.29 -2.14 -2.66
C VAL A 111 -1.73 -2.63 -2.82
N SER A 112 -2.29 -3.32 -1.84
CA SER A 112 -3.72 -3.63 -1.76
C SER A 112 -4.18 -3.79 -0.31
N CYS A 113 -5.48 -3.68 -0.09
CA CYS A 113 -6.12 -3.85 1.20
C CYS A 113 -7.50 -4.50 1.03
N HIS A 114 -8.44 -4.28 1.98
CA HIS A 114 -9.79 -4.84 1.90
C HIS A 114 -10.66 -4.20 0.80
N ASP A 115 -10.40 -2.94 0.48
CA ASP A 115 -11.07 -2.20 -0.58
C ASP A 115 -10.43 -2.47 -1.94
N ASP A 116 -11.24 -2.37 -3.02
CA ASP A 116 -10.80 -2.57 -4.39
C ASP A 116 -10.30 -4.01 -4.65
N MET A 117 -9.69 -4.24 -5.80
CA MET A 117 -9.10 -5.52 -6.18
C MET A 117 -7.87 -5.84 -5.34
N CYS A 118 -7.69 -7.10 -4.93
CA CYS A 118 -6.39 -7.56 -4.45
C CYS A 118 -5.33 -7.49 -5.56
N LEU A 119 -4.05 -7.49 -5.20
CA LEU A 119 -2.96 -7.24 -6.14
C LEU A 119 -2.98 -8.19 -7.35
N VAL A 120 -3.20 -9.49 -7.12
CA VAL A 120 -3.24 -10.50 -8.18
C VAL A 120 -4.35 -10.19 -9.21
N ASP A 121 -5.55 -9.87 -8.74
CA ASP A 121 -6.68 -9.56 -9.61
C ASP A 121 -6.46 -8.26 -10.37
N ARG A 122 -5.89 -7.26 -9.69
CA ARG A 122 -5.55 -5.98 -10.29
C ARG A 122 -4.53 -6.12 -11.43
N LEU A 123 -3.47 -6.88 -11.22
CA LEU A 123 -2.45 -7.13 -12.25
C LEU A 123 -3.02 -7.90 -13.44
N LYS A 124 -3.91 -8.87 -13.20
CA LYS A 124 -4.60 -9.58 -14.28
C LYS A 124 -5.52 -8.66 -15.10
N ALA A 125 -6.21 -7.73 -14.44
CA ALA A 125 -7.11 -6.79 -15.10
C ALA A 125 -6.35 -5.74 -15.94
N SER A 126 -5.22 -5.24 -15.43
CA SER A 126 -4.44 -4.17 -16.07
C SER A 126 -3.37 -4.66 -17.05
N ILE A 127 -3.04 -5.97 -17.05
CA ILE A 127 -2.04 -6.57 -17.95
C ILE A 127 -2.69 -7.80 -18.64
N PRO A 128 -3.47 -7.60 -19.70
CA PRO A 128 -4.13 -8.69 -20.40
C PRO A 128 -3.13 -9.75 -20.89
N GLY A 129 -3.40 -11.02 -20.58
CA GLY A 129 -2.53 -12.12 -21.00
C GLY A 129 -1.30 -12.35 -20.13
N ILE A 130 -1.17 -11.67 -18.99
CA ILE A 130 -0.06 -11.89 -18.06
C ILE A 130 0.07 -13.38 -17.69
N THR A 131 1.28 -13.90 -17.79
CA THR A 131 1.55 -15.30 -17.43
C THR A 131 1.65 -15.45 -15.90
N PRO A 132 1.39 -16.66 -15.35
CA PRO A 132 1.58 -16.90 -13.91
C PRO A 132 2.99 -16.59 -13.41
N VAL A 133 4.01 -16.79 -14.23
CA VAL A 133 5.41 -16.50 -13.89
C VAL A 133 5.65 -14.99 -13.80
N GLU A 134 5.14 -14.22 -14.75
CA GLU A 134 5.22 -12.76 -14.74
C GLU A 134 4.44 -12.18 -13.57
N LEU A 135 3.23 -12.68 -13.33
CA LEU A 135 2.39 -12.27 -12.22
C LEU A 135 3.12 -12.42 -10.87
N ALA A 136 3.77 -13.58 -10.64
CA ALA A 136 4.56 -13.81 -9.43
C ALA A 136 5.78 -12.88 -9.32
N LYS A 137 6.42 -12.52 -10.45
CA LYS A 137 7.53 -11.56 -10.47
C LYS A 137 7.05 -10.15 -10.12
N LEU A 138 5.91 -9.72 -10.66
CA LEU A 138 5.36 -8.39 -10.40
C LEU A 138 4.82 -8.25 -8.98
N ASP A 139 4.23 -9.31 -8.43
CA ASP A 139 3.86 -9.38 -7.02
C ASP A 139 5.09 -9.18 -6.11
N LYS A 140 6.15 -9.94 -6.34
CA LYS A 140 7.42 -9.78 -5.61
C LYS A 140 8.02 -8.37 -5.76
N LEU A 141 7.95 -7.77 -6.94
CA LEU A 141 8.45 -6.41 -7.19
C LEU A 141 7.64 -5.38 -6.40
N ALA A 142 6.31 -5.49 -6.41
CA ALA A 142 5.41 -4.64 -5.64
C ALA A 142 5.73 -4.68 -4.14
N GLN A 143 5.89 -5.88 -3.60
CA GLN A 143 6.21 -6.06 -2.19
C GLN A 143 7.63 -5.64 -1.84
N THR A 144 8.56 -5.73 -2.80
CA THR A 144 9.88 -5.13 -2.60
C THR A 144 9.77 -3.64 -2.33
N ALA A 145 8.99 -2.91 -3.13
CA ALA A 145 8.76 -1.48 -2.91
C ALA A 145 8.14 -1.22 -1.53
N VAL A 146 7.13 -1.99 -1.12
CA VAL A 146 6.48 -1.85 0.20
C VAL A 146 7.45 -2.10 1.36
N PHE A 147 8.16 -3.22 1.34
CA PHE A 147 9.01 -3.62 2.48
C PHE A 147 10.32 -2.87 2.58
N THR A 148 10.81 -2.27 1.49
CA THR A 148 12.04 -1.47 1.49
C THR A 148 11.81 0.03 1.60
N SER A 149 10.55 0.46 1.67
CA SER A 149 10.18 1.85 1.96
C SER A 149 10.31 2.19 3.44
N GLN A 150 10.47 3.47 3.76
CA GLN A 150 10.60 3.98 5.14
C GLN A 150 9.29 3.89 5.93
N GLY A 151 8.14 3.98 5.27
CA GLY A 151 6.82 3.87 5.89
C GLY A 151 6.57 2.53 6.60
N VAL A 152 5.46 2.43 7.28
CA VAL A 152 5.02 1.19 7.93
C VAL A 152 4.45 0.24 6.88
N PRO A 153 5.03 -0.93 6.64
CA PRO A 153 4.53 -1.86 5.64
C PRO A 153 3.22 -2.50 6.09
N PHE A 154 2.27 -2.56 5.18
CA PHE A 154 0.99 -3.23 5.36
C PHE A 154 0.84 -4.32 4.30
N ILE A 155 0.46 -5.52 4.71
CA ILE A 155 0.19 -6.66 3.85
C ILE A 155 -1.29 -7.00 3.97
N TYR A 156 -1.99 -7.07 2.85
CA TYR A 156 -3.33 -7.64 2.84
C TYR A 156 -3.25 -9.15 3.01
N ALA A 157 -3.95 -9.69 4.00
CA ALA A 157 -3.85 -11.11 4.36
C ALA A 157 -4.08 -12.03 3.15
N GLY A 158 -3.12 -12.90 2.87
CA GLY A 158 -3.11 -13.81 1.72
C GLY A 158 -2.31 -13.31 0.51
N GLU A 159 -1.83 -12.06 0.49
CA GLU A 159 -0.93 -11.60 -0.59
C GLU A 159 0.33 -12.46 -0.66
N GLU A 160 0.87 -12.87 0.48
CA GLU A 160 2.06 -13.72 0.57
C GLU A 160 1.89 -15.10 -0.06
N VAL A 161 0.66 -15.47 -0.40
CA VAL A 161 0.32 -16.69 -1.13
C VAL A 161 -0.43 -16.39 -2.43
N MET A 162 -0.28 -15.17 -2.95
CA MET A 162 -0.92 -14.69 -4.19
C MET A 162 -2.44 -14.82 -4.14
N ARG A 163 -3.08 -14.29 -3.09
CA ARG A 163 -4.53 -14.30 -2.92
C ARG A 163 -5.24 -13.80 -4.18
N ASP A 164 -6.25 -14.57 -4.60
CA ASP A 164 -7.05 -14.33 -5.79
C ASP A 164 -8.53 -14.30 -5.39
N LYS A 165 -9.21 -13.22 -5.69
CA LYS A 165 -10.65 -13.03 -5.44
C LYS A 165 -11.47 -13.13 -6.74
N LYS A 166 -10.92 -13.78 -7.75
CA LYS A 166 -11.57 -14.06 -9.04
C LYS A 166 -12.02 -12.80 -9.78
N GLY A 167 -11.27 -11.71 -9.64
CA GLY A 167 -11.57 -10.43 -10.28
C GLY A 167 -12.68 -9.62 -9.62
N VAL A 168 -13.13 -10.00 -8.43
CA VAL A 168 -14.15 -9.22 -7.71
C VAL A 168 -13.54 -7.92 -7.20
N HIS A 169 -14.08 -6.79 -7.64
CA HIS A 169 -13.57 -5.46 -7.35
C HIS A 169 -13.71 -5.12 -5.86
N ASN A 170 -14.90 -5.17 -5.31
CA ASN A 170 -15.14 -4.89 -3.90
C ASN A 170 -15.94 -6.05 -3.28
N SER A 171 -15.26 -6.86 -2.47
CA SER A 171 -15.76 -8.17 -2.06
C SER A 171 -16.40 -8.20 -0.67
N PHE A 172 -16.70 -7.03 -0.05
CA PHE A 172 -17.14 -6.98 1.35
C PHE A 172 -18.46 -7.75 1.59
N GLU A 173 -19.35 -7.81 0.60
CA GLU A 173 -20.62 -8.59 0.64
C GLU A 173 -20.50 -9.95 -0.07
N SER A 174 -19.33 -10.31 -0.57
CA SER A 174 -19.14 -11.56 -1.31
C SER A 174 -19.09 -12.76 -0.36
N PRO A 175 -19.51 -13.97 -0.81
CA PRO A 175 -19.46 -15.17 -0.01
C PRO A 175 -18.04 -15.66 0.26
N ASP A 176 -17.90 -16.64 1.16
CA ASP A 176 -16.61 -17.26 1.51
C ASP A 176 -15.87 -17.83 0.31
N SER A 177 -16.57 -18.28 -0.74
CA SER A 177 -15.98 -18.76 -1.99
C SER A 177 -15.11 -17.70 -2.70
N ILE A 178 -15.27 -16.42 -2.34
CA ILE A 178 -14.47 -15.28 -2.80
C ILE A 178 -13.53 -14.79 -1.68
N ASN A 179 -14.05 -14.69 -0.44
CA ASN A 179 -13.35 -14.03 0.65
C ASN A 179 -12.44 -14.94 1.48
N ALA A 180 -12.67 -16.26 1.50
CA ALA A 180 -11.80 -17.19 2.21
C ALA A 180 -10.37 -17.17 1.62
N ILE A 181 -9.37 -17.31 2.50
CA ILE A 181 -7.99 -17.47 2.08
C ILE A 181 -7.73 -18.97 1.86
N ASP A 182 -7.42 -19.34 0.62
CA ASP A 182 -6.99 -20.70 0.31
C ASP A 182 -5.52 -20.91 0.70
N TRP A 183 -5.29 -21.46 1.88
CA TRP A 183 -3.96 -21.74 2.41
C TRP A 183 -3.18 -22.83 1.64
N ASN A 184 -3.84 -23.63 0.78
CA ASN A 184 -3.14 -24.59 -0.10
C ASN A 184 -2.25 -23.83 -1.11
N ARG A 185 -2.58 -22.57 -1.41
CA ARG A 185 -1.78 -21.70 -2.26
C ARG A 185 -0.36 -21.47 -1.72
N LYS A 186 -0.14 -21.66 -0.41
CA LYS A 186 1.20 -21.59 0.18
C LYS A 186 2.14 -22.64 -0.41
N THR A 187 1.64 -23.82 -0.71
CA THR A 187 2.43 -24.86 -1.37
C THR A 187 2.60 -24.58 -2.86
N THR A 188 1.54 -24.11 -3.51
CA THR A 188 1.55 -23.81 -4.95
C THR A 188 2.44 -22.60 -5.28
N HIS A 189 2.54 -21.62 -4.35
CA HIS A 189 3.33 -20.39 -4.50
C HIS A 189 4.40 -20.27 -3.40
N GLU A 190 5.07 -21.39 -3.09
CA GLU A 190 6.09 -21.47 -2.05
C GLU A 190 7.22 -20.45 -2.26
N ASP A 191 7.59 -20.21 -3.51
CA ASP A 191 8.63 -19.25 -3.90
C ASP A 191 8.25 -17.79 -3.60
N VAL A 192 6.96 -17.43 -3.73
CA VAL A 192 6.43 -16.12 -3.36
C VAL A 192 6.41 -15.99 -1.84
N PHE A 193 5.86 -16.98 -1.14
CA PHE A 193 5.83 -17.00 0.32
C PHE A 193 7.23 -16.90 0.94
N ALA A 194 8.20 -17.65 0.40
CA ALA A 194 9.59 -17.57 0.85
C ALA A 194 10.21 -16.19 0.59
N TYR A 195 9.84 -15.55 -0.52
CA TYR A 195 10.29 -14.20 -0.84
C TYR A 195 9.79 -13.17 0.17
N TYR A 196 8.51 -13.19 0.53
CA TYR A 196 7.95 -12.31 1.59
C TYR A 196 8.67 -12.51 2.93
N LYS A 197 8.88 -13.76 3.34
CA LYS A 197 9.68 -14.07 4.54
C LYS A 197 11.06 -13.41 4.49
N ARG A 198 11.71 -13.45 3.33
CA ARG A 198 13.03 -12.86 3.16
C ARG A 198 12.99 -11.35 3.23
N LEU A 199 12.02 -10.68 2.61
CA LEU A 199 11.83 -9.23 2.71
C LEU A 199 11.61 -8.79 4.16
N ILE A 200 10.77 -9.50 4.92
CA ILE A 200 10.54 -9.25 6.35
C ILE A 200 11.85 -9.40 7.14
N SER A 201 12.63 -10.45 6.85
CA SER A 201 13.91 -10.68 7.52
C SER A 201 14.92 -9.57 7.22
N ILE A 202 15.01 -9.12 5.97
CA ILE A 202 15.88 -8.01 5.55
C ILE A 202 15.46 -6.74 6.29
N ARG A 203 14.17 -6.39 6.28
CA ARG A 203 13.66 -5.20 6.97
C ARG A 203 13.95 -5.23 8.47
N LYS A 204 13.80 -6.40 9.12
CA LYS A 204 14.13 -6.58 10.55
C LYS A 204 15.61 -6.43 10.83
N ALA A 205 16.47 -6.94 9.95
CA ALA A 205 17.92 -6.93 10.12
C ALA A 205 18.54 -5.54 9.85
N HIS A 206 17.89 -4.69 9.06
CA HIS A 206 18.42 -3.41 8.63
C HIS A 206 17.60 -2.23 9.18
N PRO A 207 18.07 -1.55 10.26
CA PRO A 207 17.38 -0.39 10.83
C PRO A 207 17.10 0.73 9.83
N ALA A 208 17.92 0.88 8.78
CA ALA A 208 17.75 1.88 7.73
C ALA A 208 16.36 1.88 7.06
N PHE A 209 15.65 0.77 7.10
CA PHE A 209 14.25 0.70 6.60
C PHE A 209 13.20 1.10 7.62
N ARG A 210 13.60 1.50 8.85
CA ARG A 210 12.70 1.77 9.98
C ARG A 210 13.10 3.03 10.76
N MET A 211 13.82 3.94 10.11
CA MET A 211 14.32 5.17 10.72
C MET A 211 13.29 6.28 10.65
#